data_effe574b8fa47dcfcca86dbbfefddbff
#
_entry.id   effe574b8fa47dcfcca86dbbfefddbff
#
_cell.length_a   1.000
_cell.length_b   1.000
_cell.length_c   1.000
_cell.angle_alpha   90.00
_cell.angle_beta   90.00
_cell.angle_gamma   90.00
#
_symmetry.space_group_name_H-M   'P 1'
#
loop_
_entity.id
_entity.type
_entity.pdbx_description
1 polymer ?
#
loop_
_entity_poly.entity_id
_entity_poly.type
_entity_poly.pdbx_seq_one_letter_code
_entity_poly.pdbx_strand_id
1 'polypeptide(L)'
;MEISQFQTMIGELYGEQDTARGIPSTVAWLCEEVGELAQAVRKGTPAQQLHELGDVVAWVASLANQLGLSLDEAAARYRDDPPG
;
A
#
# COMPACT_ATOMS: atom_id res chain seq x y z
N MET A 1 0.27 2.62 -15.29
CA MET A 1 1.38 2.05 -14.52
C MET A 1 0.96 0.71 -13.97
N GLU A 2 1.81 -0.30 -14.12
CA GLU A 2 1.52 -1.64 -13.60
C GLU A 2 1.85 -1.73 -12.12
N ILE A 3 1.25 -2.74 -11.43
CA ILE A 3 1.49 -2.95 -9.99
C ILE A 3 2.98 -3.14 -9.69
N SER A 4 3.68 -3.96 -10.48
CA SER A 4 5.10 -4.20 -10.28
C SER A 4 5.94 -2.93 -10.45
N GLN A 5 5.58 -2.08 -11.40
CA GLN A 5 6.25 -0.80 -11.61
C GLN A 5 6.05 0.13 -10.42
N PHE A 6 4.83 0.18 -9.88
CA PHE A 6 4.51 0.97 -8.71
C PHE A 6 5.32 0.50 -7.50
N GLN A 7 5.35 -0.82 -7.26
CA GLN A 7 6.11 -1.38 -6.14
C GLN A 7 7.60 -1.05 -6.25
N THR A 8 8.18 -1.18 -7.44
CA THR A 8 9.58 -0.83 -7.69
C THR A 8 9.83 0.66 -7.42
N MET A 9 8.94 1.52 -7.90
CA MET A 9 9.05 2.97 -7.69
C MET A 9 9.03 3.32 -6.19
N ILE A 10 8.14 2.73 -5.42
CA ILE A 10 8.07 2.95 -3.97
C ILE A 10 9.37 2.50 -3.30
N GLY A 11 9.94 1.39 -3.72
CA GLY A 11 11.24 0.93 -3.20
C GLY A 11 12.38 1.90 -3.50
N GLU A 12 12.40 2.46 -4.71
CA GLU A 12 13.41 3.45 -5.09
C GLU A 12 13.27 4.75 -4.31
N LEU A 13 12.03 5.20 -4.09
CA LEU A 13 11.76 6.46 -3.40
C LEU A 13 11.98 6.36 -1.89
N TYR A 14 11.56 5.26 -1.27
CA TYR A 14 11.44 5.16 0.19
C TYR A 14 12.14 3.96 0.82
N GLY A 15 12.81 3.12 0.03
CA GLY A 15 13.37 1.85 0.52
C GLY A 15 14.28 1.98 1.73
N GLU A 16 15.15 2.99 1.76
CA GLU A 16 16.05 3.21 2.90
C GLU A 16 15.27 3.59 4.15
N GLN A 17 14.32 4.51 4.01
CA GLN A 17 13.47 4.95 5.13
C GLN A 17 12.61 3.81 5.63
N ASP A 18 12.06 3.01 4.73
CA ASP A 18 11.22 1.86 5.07
C ASP A 18 12.01 0.83 5.86
N THR A 19 13.22 0.51 5.43
CA THR A 19 14.10 -0.44 6.13
C THR A 19 14.44 0.08 7.53
N ALA A 20 14.77 1.35 7.65
CA ALA A 20 15.09 1.97 8.94
C ALA A 20 13.89 1.97 9.88
N ARG A 21 12.69 2.17 9.36
CA ARG A 21 11.46 2.17 10.15
C ARG A 21 11.12 0.78 10.67
N GLY A 22 11.29 -0.25 9.83
CA GLY A 22 11.01 -1.63 10.16
C GLY A 22 9.55 -2.04 9.93
N ILE A 23 9.34 -3.36 9.86
CA ILE A 23 8.04 -3.94 9.53
C ILE A 23 6.94 -3.60 10.55
N PRO A 24 7.16 -3.75 11.87
CA PRO A 24 6.08 -3.45 12.83
C PRO A 24 5.59 -2.00 12.74
N SER A 25 6.51 -1.05 12.58
CA SER A 25 6.16 0.35 12.46
C SER A 25 5.44 0.64 11.14
N THR A 26 5.85 -0.02 10.05
CA THR A 26 5.17 0.08 8.76
C THR A 26 3.72 -0.41 8.84
N VAL A 27 3.48 -1.51 9.55
CA VAL A 27 2.12 -2.03 9.76
C VAL A 27 1.28 -1.03 10.54
N ALA A 28 1.84 -0.42 11.59
CA ALA A 28 1.12 0.59 12.37
C ALA A 28 0.72 1.79 11.50
N TRP A 29 1.64 2.29 10.68
CA TRP A 29 1.35 3.39 9.76
C TRP A 29 0.30 3.02 8.71
N LEU A 30 0.38 1.80 8.16
CA LEU A 30 -0.63 1.31 7.22
C LEU A 30 -2.03 1.33 7.85
N CYS A 31 -2.15 0.85 9.09
CA CYS A 31 -3.43 0.84 9.80
C CYS A 31 -3.95 2.27 10.02
N GLU A 32 -3.07 3.21 10.33
CA GLU A 32 -3.45 4.62 10.48
C GLU A 32 -3.97 5.19 9.16
N GLU A 33 -3.30 4.90 8.05
CA GLU A 33 -3.73 5.38 6.73
C GLU A 33 -5.07 4.77 6.31
N VAL A 34 -5.33 3.51 6.65
CA VAL A 34 -6.64 2.89 6.43
C VAL A 34 -7.72 3.65 7.20
N GLY A 35 -7.42 4.06 8.43
CA GLY A 35 -8.33 4.89 9.22
C GLY A 35 -8.61 6.24 8.58
N GLU A 36 -7.60 6.88 8.02
CA GLU A 36 -7.77 8.15 7.31
C GLU A 36 -8.61 7.99 6.04
N LEU A 37 -8.41 6.87 5.32
CA LEU A 37 -9.25 6.55 4.17
C LEU A 37 -10.71 6.37 4.60
N ALA A 38 -10.96 5.65 5.68
CA ALA A 38 -12.31 5.45 6.21
C ALA A 38 -12.97 6.77 6.56
N GLN A 39 -12.22 7.71 7.15
CA GLN A 39 -12.72 9.04 7.46
C GLN A 39 -13.08 9.81 6.19
N ALA A 40 -12.23 9.76 5.17
CA ALA A 40 -12.48 10.43 3.90
C ALA A 40 -13.71 9.87 3.20
N VAL A 41 -13.96 8.56 3.30
CA VAL A 41 -15.16 7.93 2.74
C VAL A 41 -16.41 8.43 3.45
N ARG A 42 -16.35 8.58 4.78
CA ARG A 42 -17.51 9.01 5.57
C ARG A 42 -17.85 10.49 5.39
N LYS A 43 -16.84 11.36 5.30
CA LYS A 43 -17.12 12.81 5.35
C LYS A 43 -16.17 13.65 4.50
N GLY A 44 -15.37 13.03 3.65
CA GLY A 44 -14.46 13.75 2.77
C GLY A 44 -15.01 13.94 1.36
N THR A 45 -14.24 14.63 0.55
CA THR A 45 -14.52 14.86 -0.86
C THR A 45 -13.92 13.72 -1.71
N PRO A 46 -14.36 13.55 -2.98
CA PRO A 46 -13.72 12.59 -3.88
C PRO A 46 -12.20 12.80 -4.02
N ALA A 47 -11.73 14.04 -4.01
CA ALA A 47 -10.29 14.32 -4.08
C ALA A 47 -9.55 13.82 -2.84
N GLN A 48 -10.14 14.00 -1.65
CA GLN A 48 -9.57 13.48 -0.41
C GLN A 48 -9.58 11.95 -0.37
N GLN A 49 -10.66 11.34 -0.84
CA GLN A 49 -10.76 9.89 -0.94
C GLN A 49 -9.67 9.31 -1.85
N LEU A 50 -9.45 9.93 -3.00
CA LEU A 50 -8.41 9.52 -3.94
C LEU A 50 -7.02 9.64 -3.30
N HIS A 51 -6.77 10.75 -2.59
CA HIS A 51 -5.51 10.98 -1.90
C HIS A 51 -5.24 9.89 -0.85
N GLU A 52 -6.21 9.62 0.01
CA GLU A 52 -6.05 8.63 1.08
C GLU A 52 -5.95 7.20 0.53
N LEU A 53 -6.68 6.90 -0.54
CA LEU A 53 -6.55 5.60 -1.21
C LEU A 53 -5.13 5.40 -1.74
N GLY A 54 -4.55 6.44 -2.34
CA GLY A 54 -3.17 6.41 -2.81
C GLY A 54 -2.17 6.16 -1.69
N ASP A 55 -2.37 6.81 -0.54
CA ASP A 55 -1.49 6.61 0.63
C ASP A 55 -1.56 5.15 1.12
N VAL A 56 -2.75 4.57 1.20
CA VAL A 56 -2.91 3.16 1.59
C VAL A 56 -2.16 2.24 0.63
N VAL A 57 -2.31 2.46 -0.68
CA VAL A 57 -1.64 1.64 -1.69
C VAL A 57 -0.12 1.78 -1.57
N ALA A 58 0.39 2.98 -1.32
CA ALA A 58 1.82 3.22 -1.14
C ALA A 58 2.37 2.49 0.09
N TRP A 59 1.67 2.53 1.21
CA TRP A 59 2.09 1.81 2.43
C TRP A 59 2.04 0.30 2.24
N VAL A 60 1.06 -0.21 1.48
CA VAL A 60 1.01 -1.65 1.13
C VAL A 60 2.24 -2.02 0.30
N ALA A 61 2.63 -1.19 -0.66
CA ALA A 61 3.83 -1.44 -1.46
C ALA A 61 5.11 -1.43 -0.60
N SER A 62 5.23 -0.47 0.32
CA SER A 62 6.35 -0.41 1.27
C SER A 62 6.44 -1.68 2.12
N LEU A 63 5.31 -2.15 2.61
CA LEU A 63 5.27 -3.39 3.40
C LEU A 63 5.68 -4.60 2.55
N ALA A 64 5.16 -4.72 1.35
CA ALA A 64 5.51 -5.80 0.43
C ALA A 64 7.02 -5.82 0.17
N ASN A 65 7.62 -4.65 -0.08
CA ASN A 65 9.06 -4.54 -0.30
C ASN A 65 9.85 -5.05 0.92
N GLN A 66 9.43 -4.68 2.12
CA GLN A 66 10.12 -5.10 3.35
C GLN A 66 9.97 -6.59 3.60
N LEU A 67 8.84 -7.18 3.21
CA LEU A 67 8.59 -8.62 3.34
C LEU A 67 9.24 -9.45 2.23
N GLY A 68 9.78 -8.80 1.20
CA GLY A 68 10.32 -9.49 0.04
C GLY A 68 9.25 -10.19 -0.80
N LEU A 69 8.03 -9.65 -0.80
CA LEU A 69 6.89 -10.22 -1.53
C LEU A 69 6.52 -9.34 -2.71
N SER A 70 5.91 -9.94 -3.73
CA SER A 70 5.45 -9.25 -4.93
C SER A 70 3.96 -8.97 -4.82
N LEU A 71 3.59 -7.69 -4.94
CA LEU A 71 2.17 -7.29 -5.01
C LEU A 71 1.50 -7.86 -6.26
N ASP A 72 2.23 -7.95 -7.37
CA ASP A 72 1.69 -8.51 -8.60
C ASP A 72 1.30 -9.97 -8.40
N GLU A 73 2.15 -10.75 -7.73
CA GLU A 73 1.83 -12.14 -7.40
C GLU A 73 0.65 -12.24 -6.46
N ALA A 74 0.59 -11.36 -5.45
CA ALA A 74 -0.54 -11.35 -4.52
C ALA A 74 -1.85 -11.04 -5.25
N ALA A 75 -1.84 -10.08 -6.16
CA ALA A 75 -3.02 -9.71 -6.94
C ALA A 75 -3.41 -10.79 -7.95
N ALA A 76 -2.44 -11.52 -8.49
CA ALA A 76 -2.68 -12.54 -9.50
C ALA A 76 -3.60 -13.65 -9.00
N ARG A 77 -3.63 -13.91 -7.68
CA ARG A 77 -4.54 -14.88 -7.09
C ARG A 77 -6.00 -14.60 -7.44
N TYR A 78 -6.37 -13.32 -7.51
CA TYR A 78 -7.75 -12.92 -7.81
C TYR A 78 -8.10 -13.10 -9.28
N ARG A 79 -7.13 -13.11 -10.17
CA ARG A 79 -7.32 -13.44 -11.59
C ARG A 79 -7.45 -14.94 -11.77
N ASP A 80 -6.59 -15.72 -11.09
CA ASP A 80 -6.43 -17.15 -11.37
C ASP A 80 -7.41 -18.01 -10.57
N ASP A 81 -7.67 -17.67 -9.30
CA ASP A 81 -8.56 -18.43 -8.42
C ASP A 81 -9.14 -17.50 -7.34
N PRO A 82 -10.06 -16.60 -7.72
CA PRO A 82 -10.62 -15.65 -6.76
C PRO A 82 -11.41 -16.36 -5.66
N PRO A 83 -11.25 -15.90 -4.40
CA PRO A 83 -12.00 -16.50 -3.29
C PRO A 83 -13.50 -16.28 -3.48
N GLY A 84 -14.26 -17.32 -3.18
CA GLY A 84 -15.66 -17.42 -3.41
C GLY A 84 -16.63 -16.67 -2.77
#